data_95c29947d12095197582692392849a10
#
_entry.id   95c29947d12095197582692392849a10
#
_cell.length_a   1.000
_cell.length_b   1.000
_cell.length_c   1.000
_cell.angle_alpha   90.00
_cell.angle_beta   90.00
_cell.angle_gamma   90.00
#
_symmetry.space_group_name_H-M   'P 1'
#
loop_
_entity.id
_entity.type
_entity.pdbx_description
1 polymer ?
#
loop_
_entity_poly.entity_id
_entity_poly.type
_entity_poly.pdbx_seq_one_letter_code
_entity_poly.pdbx_strand_id
1 'polypeptide(L)'
;MVPHLVTALNGPLLDLEKKILEATPAIERWFRLEWQEHTPPFYCSVDLRNAGFKLAPVDTNLFPGGFNNLASEMLPLAVQAAMAAIEKYCPDAKNLLLIPESHTRNMFYLQNVARMMQIFRQTGLNVRLGSLSPDVTEPVPIDLPDGTQLVLEPLERSANGRRLGLKNFDPCTILLNNDLSAGIPAILEDIHEQTLLPPLHAGWAMRRKSNHFAAYDEVVKKFAKMVDIDAWMLNPYFTKVSNVDFNDRTGEDALAAAVDTILAKIRKKYKEYGIKDKPFVIVKADAGTYGMGIMTVHSSDEVRDLNRKQRNKMSVVKDGMEVRDVIVQEGVYTFEQINEAVAEPVVYMIDRYVVGGFYRFHEERGVDENLNAPGMHFVPLAFAQQHAVPDMRAKPGTAAPNRFYMYGVVARLALLAASLELEKTDPNPEIY
;
A
#
# COMPACT_ATOMS: atom_id res chain seq x y z
N MET A 1 -19.38 16.92 11.07
CA MET A 1 -19.13 16.44 12.45
C MET A 1 -17.86 15.62 12.38
N VAL A 2 -16.80 16.01 13.08
CA VAL A 2 -15.56 15.24 13.09
C VAL A 2 -15.83 13.97 13.88
N PRO A 3 -15.58 12.77 13.34
CA PRO A 3 -15.77 11.53 14.10
C PRO A 3 -14.88 11.53 15.33
N HIS A 4 -15.37 10.94 16.42
CA HIS A 4 -14.58 10.80 17.64
C HIS A 4 -13.48 9.78 17.39
N LEU A 5 -12.25 10.26 17.23
CA LEU A 5 -11.05 9.45 17.03
C LEU A 5 -10.36 9.21 18.36
N VAL A 6 -10.18 7.95 18.74
CA VAL A 6 -9.33 7.54 19.86
C VAL A 6 -8.05 6.97 19.29
N THR A 7 -6.91 7.52 19.69
CA THR A 7 -5.60 7.03 19.28
C THR A 7 -4.92 6.28 20.42
N ALA A 8 -4.14 5.26 20.07
CA ALA A 8 -3.32 4.52 21.01
C ALA A 8 -2.08 5.34 21.41
N LEU A 9 -2.26 6.29 22.34
CA LEU A 9 -1.25 7.22 22.81
C LEU A 9 -0.68 6.82 24.17
N ASN A 10 -0.03 5.69 24.25
CA ASN A 10 0.51 5.20 25.53
C ASN A 10 1.98 4.83 25.44
N GLY A 11 2.73 5.10 26.53
CA GLY A 11 4.04 4.55 26.81
C GLY A 11 5.04 4.59 25.66
N PRO A 12 5.45 3.44 25.10
CA PRO A 12 6.52 3.37 24.10
C PRO A 12 6.26 4.19 22.82
N LEU A 13 4.99 4.33 22.41
CA LEU A 13 4.66 5.11 21.21
C LEU A 13 4.85 6.63 21.42
N LEU A 14 4.62 7.13 22.62
CA LEU A 14 4.92 8.54 22.96
C LEU A 14 6.42 8.83 22.90
N ASP A 15 7.24 7.91 23.40
CA ASP A 15 8.69 8.04 23.33
C ASP A 15 9.18 7.95 21.88
N LEU A 16 8.59 7.08 21.07
CA LEU A 16 8.85 6.98 19.64
C LEU A 16 8.49 8.31 18.92
N GLU A 17 7.29 8.84 19.15
CA GLU A 17 6.84 10.12 18.58
C GLU A 17 7.79 11.24 18.94
N LYS A 18 8.19 11.35 20.23
CA LYS A 18 9.16 12.33 20.70
C LYS A 18 10.49 12.24 19.96
N LYS A 19 11.08 11.04 19.87
CA LYS A 19 12.35 10.84 19.16
C LYS A 19 12.25 11.20 17.67
N ILE A 20 11.17 10.81 17.00
CA ILE A 20 10.93 11.17 15.59
C ILE A 20 10.80 12.68 15.41
N LEU A 21 10.06 13.37 16.28
CA LEU A 21 9.90 14.82 16.21
C LEU A 21 11.23 15.55 16.48
N GLU A 22 12.00 15.14 17.49
CA GLU A 22 13.32 15.71 17.80
C GLU A 22 14.32 15.48 16.65
N ALA A 23 14.23 14.35 15.95
CA ALA A 23 15.10 14.00 14.84
C ALA A 23 14.61 14.52 13.46
N THR A 24 13.52 15.28 13.38
CA THR A 24 12.92 15.75 12.11
C THR A 24 13.94 16.29 11.10
N PRO A 25 14.86 17.22 11.43
CA PRO A 25 15.83 17.71 10.44
C PRO A 25 16.76 16.63 9.89
N ALA A 26 17.16 15.66 10.73
CA ALA A 26 18.00 14.54 10.33
C ALA A 26 17.20 13.56 9.43
N ILE A 27 15.94 13.30 9.77
CA ILE A 27 15.03 12.45 9.00
C ILE A 27 14.79 13.02 7.59
N GLU A 28 14.46 14.31 7.49
CA GLU A 28 14.21 14.96 6.21
C GLU A 28 15.48 15.02 5.34
N ARG A 29 16.65 15.24 5.97
CA ARG A 29 17.93 15.17 5.26
C ARG A 29 18.21 13.74 4.77
N TRP A 30 17.97 12.73 5.59
CA TRP A 30 18.20 11.33 5.25
C TRP A 30 17.32 10.90 4.06
N PHE A 31 16.01 11.14 4.10
CA PHE A 31 15.13 10.84 2.97
C PHE A 31 15.54 11.57 1.70
N ARG A 32 15.98 12.84 1.80
CA ARG A 32 16.43 13.59 0.63
C ARG A 32 17.66 12.94 -0.01
N LEU A 33 18.56 12.35 0.77
CA LEU A 33 19.74 11.65 0.25
C LEU A 33 19.36 10.29 -0.36
N GLU A 34 18.51 9.51 0.31
CA GLU A 34 18.02 8.25 -0.24
C GLU A 34 17.30 8.44 -1.58
N TRP A 35 16.53 9.53 -1.73
CA TRP A 35 15.86 9.86 -2.99
C TRP A 35 16.78 10.43 -4.08
N GLN A 36 18.06 10.61 -3.82
CA GLN A 36 19.07 10.86 -4.88
C GLN A 36 19.62 9.56 -5.45
N GLU A 37 19.63 8.51 -4.65
CA GLU A 37 20.16 7.19 -5.03
C GLU A 37 19.05 6.25 -5.54
N HIS A 38 17.79 6.44 -5.10
CA HIS A 38 16.68 5.55 -5.37
C HIS A 38 15.49 6.28 -5.99
N THR A 39 14.83 5.65 -6.97
CA THR A 39 13.64 6.21 -7.63
C THR A 39 12.38 5.71 -6.94
N PRO A 40 11.55 6.60 -6.36
CA PRO A 40 10.30 6.20 -5.76
C PRO A 40 9.31 5.67 -6.82
N PRO A 41 8.47 4.67 -6.48
CA PRO A 41 7.32 4.32 -7.31
C PRO A 41 6.45 5.55 -7.58
N PHE A 42 5.78 5.59 -8.75
CA PHE A 42 4.97 6.73 -9.14
C PHE A 42 3.93 7.10 -8.09
N TYR A 43 3.31 6.11 -7.46
CA TYR A 43 2.38 6.29 -6.36
C TYR A 43 2.32 5.02 -5.50
N CYS A 44 1.77 5.16 -4.29
CA CYS A 44 1.67 4.04 -3.38
C CYS A 44 0.66 4.34 -2.26
N SER A 45 0.07 3.30 -1.69
CA SER A 45 -0.60 3.37 -0.40
C SER A 45 0.02 2.40 0.59
N VAL A 46 0.04 2.79 1.85
CA VAL A 46 0.59 1.98 2.95
C VAL A 46 -0.45 1.85 4.04
N ASP A 47 -0.83 0.61 4.33
CA ASP A 47 -1.69 0.28 5.45
C ASP A 47 -0.84 0.18 6.71
N LEU A 48 -1.13 1.00 7.71
CA LEU A 48 -0.42 1.06 8.98
C LEU A 48 -1.26 0.50 10.12
N ARG A 49 -0.60 -0.01 11.16
CA ARG A 49 -1.25 -0.34 12.43
C ARG A 49 -0.52 0.26 13.61
N ASN A 50 -1.31 0.82 14.52
CA ASN A 50 -0.85 1.47 15.74
C ASN A 50 -1.33 0.69 16.96
N ALA A 51 -0.41 -0.03 17.58
CA ALA A 51 -0.65 -0.82 18.78
C ALA A 51 -0.34 -0.07 20.10
N GLY A 52 -0.05 1.24 20.05
CA GLY A 52 0.36 2.00 21.24
C GLY A 52 1.79 1.74 21.70
N PHE A 53 2.36 0.62 21.36
CA PHE A 53 3.76 0.25 21.61
C PHE A 53 4.55 0.02 20.33
N LYS A 54 3.88 -0.02 19.20
CA LYS A 54 4.44 -0.29 17.87
C LYS A 54 3.60 0.39 16.81
N LEU A 55 4.24 1.00 15.82
CA LEU A 55 3.63 1.54 14.61
C LEU A 55 4.32 0.91 13.40
N ALA A 56 3.63 0.09 12.65
CA ALA A 56 4.27 -0.63 11.55
C ALA A 56 3.37 -0.74 10.31
N PRO A 57 3.97 -0.79 9.09
CA PRO A 57 3.22 -1.10 7.89
C PRO A 57 2.85 -2.58 7.89
N VAL A 58 1.65 -2.86 7.44
CA VAL A 58 1.16 -4.24 7.31
C VAL A 58 0.91 -4.63 5.86
N ASP A 59 0.76 -3.65 4.97
CA ASP A 59 0.72 -3.84 3.52
C ASP A 59 1.19 -2.58 2.78
N THR A 60 1.74 -2.75 1.56
CA THR A 60 2.21 -1.66 0.69
C THR A 60 1.75 -1.96 -0.73
N ASN A 61 0.86 -1.12 -1.25
CA ASN A 61 0.25 -1.30 -2.55
C ASN A 61 0.77 -0.28 -3.56
N LEU A 62 1.26 -0.75 -4.71
CA LEU A 62 1.81 0.06 -5.80
C LEU A 62 0.76 0.38 -6.90
N PHE A 63 -0.46 -0.11 -6.76
CA PHE A 63 -1.62 0.19 -7.62
C PHE A 63 -2.80 0.61 -6.74
N PRO A 64 -2.65 1.71 -5.96
CA PRO A 64 -3.62 2.05 -4.93
C PRO A 64 -4.98 2.44 -5.52
N GLY A 65 -6.03 1.85 -4.97
CA GLY A 65 -7.40 2.36 -5.08
C GLY A 65 -7.74 3.22 -3.87
N GLY A 66 -8.84 3.98 -3.91
CA GLY A 66 -9.31 4.74 -2.75
C GLY A 66 -8.90 6.22 -2.71
N PHE A 67 -8.37 6.80 -3.77
CA PHE A 67 -8.10 8.24 -3.86
C PHE A 67 -9.37 9.11 -3.63
N ASN A 68 -10.56 8.56 -3.86
CA ASN A 68 -11.84 9.20 -3.55
C ASN A 68 -12.10 9.39 -2.05
N ASN A 69 -11.36 8.69 -1.18
CA ASN A 69 -11.45 8.81 0.28
C ASN A 69 -10.51 9.88 0.86
N LEU A 70 -9.65 10.47 0.05
CA LEU A 70 -8.80 11.57 0.49
C LEU A 70 -9.61 12.83 0.73
N ALA A 71 -9.26 13.57 1.79
CA ALA A 71 -9.86 14.86 2.09
C ALA A 71 -9.66 15.85 0.93
N SER A 72 -10.68 16.65 0.64
CA SER A 72 -10.63 17.64 -0.46
C SER A 72 -9.52 18.67 -0.25
N GLU A 73 -9.21 18.99 0.99
CA GLU A 73 -8.13 19.89 1.39
C GLU A 73 -6.74 19.40 0.99
N MET A 74 -6.61 18.09 0.75
CA MET A 74 -5.35 17.45 0.34
C MET A 74 -5.15 17.42 -1.19
N LEU A 75 -6.17 17.74 -1.97
CA LEU A 75 -6.10 17.71 -3.44
C LEU A 75 -5.01 18.63 -4.02
N PRO A 76 -4.81 19.87 -3.55
CA PRO A 76 -3.74 20.73 -4.09
C PRO A 76 -2.36 20.09 -3.91
N LEU A 77 -2.11 19.41 -2.80
CA LEU A 77 -0.86 18.70 -2.56
C LEU A 77 -0.71 17.48 -3.49
N ALA A 78 -1.80 16.73 -3.71
CA ALA A 78 -1.80 15.61 -4.65
C ALA A 78 -1.52 16.08 -6.09
N VAL A 79 -2.07 17.22 -6.50
CA VAL A 79 -1.82 17.83 -7.82
C VAL A 79 -0.36 18.26 -7.96
N GLN A 80 0.20 18.94 -6.95
CA GLN A 80 1.62 19.34 -6.97
C GLN A 80 2.57 18.14 -7.03
N ALA A 81 2.28 17.10 -6.25
CA ALA A 81 3.06 15.86 -6.27
C ALA A 81 2.98 15.15 -7.63
N ALA A 82 1.78 15.10 -8.23
CA ALA A 82 1.57 14.53 -9.56
C ALA A 82 2.33 15.31 -10.66
N MET A 83 2.35 16.66 -10.59
CA MET A 83 3.15 17.49 -11.49
C MET A 83 4.63 17.12 -11.39
N ALA A 84 5.18 17.11 -10.19
CA ALA A 84 6.59 16.77 -9.95
C ALA A 84 6.92 15.35 -10.42
N ALA A 85 6.00 14.39 -10.22
CA ALA A 85 6.19 13.02 -10.67
C ALA A 85 6.22 12.92 -12.20
N ILE A 86 5.28 13.57 -12.90
CA ILE A 86 5.20 13.53 -14.37
C ILE A 86 6.43 14.22 -15.01
N GLU A 87 6.86 15.36 -14.48
CA GLU A 87 8.03 16.09 -14.98
C GLU A 87 9.31 15.25 -14.99
N LYS A 88 9.45 14.30 -14.07
CA LYS A 88 10.61 13.39 -14.04
C LYS A 88 10.66 12.43 -15.22
N TYR A 89 9.50 11.98 -15.70
CA TYR A 89 9.42 10.96 -16.74
C TYR A 89 9.17 11.54 -18.13
N CYS A 90 8.41 12.63 -18.22
CA CYS A 90 8.10 13.29 -19.49
C CYS A 90 7.81 14.79 -19.22
N PRO A 91 8.84 15.66 -19.23
CA PRO A 91 8.66 17.09 -18.94
C PRO A 91 7.67 17.80 -19.88
N ASP A 92 7.60 17.37 -21.13
CA ASP A 92 6.72 17.94 -22.16
C ASP A 92 5.37 17.21 -22.28
N ALA A 93 4.99 16.43 -21.25
CA ALA A 93 3.74 15.64 -21.26
C ALA A 93 2.52 16.53 -21.53
N LYS A 94 1.73 16.12 -22.52
CA LYS A 94 0.41 16.70 -22.82
C LYS A 94 -0.69 15.68 -22.56
N ASN A 95 -0.42 14.42 -22.80
CA ASN A 95 -1.36 13.31 -22.76
C ASN A 95 -0.90 12.27 -21.74
N LEU A 96 -1.84 11.82 -20.91
CA LEU A 96 -1.68 10.71 -19.98
C LEU A 96 -2.72 9.63 -20.27
N LEU A 97 -2.28 8.42 -20.54
CA LEU A 97 -3.16 7.26 -20.64
C LEU A 97 -3.25 6.59 -19.26
N LEU A 98 -4.44 6.56 -18.68
CA LEU A 98 -4.73 5.82 -17.45
C LEU A 98 -5.41 4.50 -17.81
N ILE A 99 -4.85 3.39 -17.33
CA ILE A 99 -5.39 2.04 -17.53
C ILE A 99 -5.87 1.49 -16.20
N PRO A 100 -7.19 1.50 -15.93
CA PRO A 100 -7.77 1.00 -14.70
C PRO A 100 -7.96 -0.53 -14.72
N GLU A 101 -8.38 -1.09 -13.57
CA GLU A 101 -8.95 -2.43 -13.47
C GLU A 101 -10.20 -2.57 -14.36
N SER A 102 -10.48 -3.79 -14.78
CA SER A 102 -11.65 -4.09 -15.63
C SER A 102 -12.98 -4.16 -14.85
N HIS A 103 -13.07 -3.50 -13.69
CA HIS A 103 -14.22 -3.56 -12.77
C HIS A 103 -15.30 -2.51 -13.11
N THR A 104 -15.97 -2.65 -14.25
CA THR A 104 -17.00 -1.69 -14.71
C THR A 104 -18.25 -1.63 -13.84
N ARG A 105 -18.45 -2.55 -12.89
CA ARG A 105 -19.61 -2.60 -11.99
C ARG A 105 -19.30 -2.14 -10.56
N ASN A 106 -18.04 -1.98 -10.21
CA ASN A 106 -17.63 -1.51 -8.89
C ASN A 106 -17.60 0.03 -8.87
N MET A 107 -18.74 0.64 -8.54
CA MET A 107 -18.89 2.11 -8.52
C MET A 107 -17.92 2.79 -7.58
N PHE A 108 -17.58 2.15 -6.46
CA PHE A 108 -16.60 2.68 -5.51
C PHE A 108 -15.20 2.78 -6.12
N TYR A 109 -14.78 1.76 -6.86
CA TYR A 109 -13.51 1.78 -7.59
C TYR A 109 -13.55 2.80 -8.75
N LEU A 110 -14.65 2.91 -9.45
CA LEU A 110 -14.79 3.89 -10.53
C LEU A 110 -14.74 5.34 -10.02
N GLN A 111 -15.25 5.61 -8.82
CA GLN A 111 -15.06 6.91 -8.16
C GLN A 111 -13.58 7.19 -7.85
N ASN A 112 -12.78 6.16 -7.47
CA ASN A 112 -11.33 6.29 -7.36
C ASN A 112 -10.70 6.71 -8.70
N VAL A 113 -11.07 6.05 -9.81
CA VAL A 113 -10.59 6.39 -11.15
C VAL A 113 -10.94 7.83 -11.52
N ALA A 114 -12.18 8.26 -11.27
CA ALA A 114 -12.62 9.65 -11.50
C ALA A 114 -11.79 10.65 -10.69
N ARG A 115 -11.50 10.35 -9.42
CA ARG A 115 -10.65 11.19 -8.57
C ARG A 115 -9.23 11.29 -9.09
N MET A 116 -8.63 10.18 -9.51
CA MET A 116 -7.29 10.19 -10.12
C MET A 116 -7.29 11.02 -11.42
N MET A 117 -8.28 10.84 -12.30
CA MET A 117 -8.39 11.66 -13.49
C MET A 117 -8.51 13.17 -13.16
N GLN A 118 -9.26 13.52 -12.12
CA GLN A 118 -9.38 14.89 -11.65
C GLN A 118 -8.01 15.46 -11.24
N ILE A 119 -7.25 14.71 -10.42
CA ILE A 119 -5.90 15.10 -9.98
C ILE A 119 -5.01 15.35 -11.19
N PHE A 120 -4.92 14.41 -12.13
CA PHE A 120 -4.02 14.52 -13.28
C PHE A 120 -4.48 15.58 -14.29
N ARG A 121 -5.78 15.80 -14.48
CA ARG A 121 -6.28 16.90 -15.32
C ARG A 121 -5.95 18.28 -14.75
N GLN A 122 -5.93 18.41 -13.42
CA GLN A 122 -5.52 19.66 -12.77
C GLN A 122 -4.03 19.96 -12.91
N THR A 123 -3.20 18.98 -13.27
CA THR A 123 -1.78 19.23 -13.67
C THR A 123 -1.64 19.77 -15.09
N GLY A 124 -2.74 19.96 -15.82
CA GLY A 124 -2.72 20.41 -17.22
C GLY A 124 -2.70 19.29 -18.25
N LEU A 125 -2.77 18.03 -17.85
CA LEU A 125 -2.75 16.89 -18.76
C LEU A 125 -4.13 16.60 -19.34
N ASN A 126 -4.15 16.21 -20.62
CA ASN A 126 -5.29 15.54 -21.23
C ASN A 126 -5.25 14.07 -20.83
N VAL A 127 -6.23 13.62 -20.01
CA VAL A 127 -6.26 12.27 -19.44
C VAL A 127 -7.40 11.49 -20.06
N ARG A 128 -7.10 10.35 -20.67
CA ARG A 128 -8.08 9.40 -21.19
C ARG A 128 -7.88 8.00 -20.59
N LEU A 129 -8.94 7.18 -20.60
CA LEU A 129 -8.94 5.84 -20.01
C LEU A 129 -8.87 4.79 -21.11
N GLY A 130 -7.87 3.89 -20.99
CA GLY A 130 -7.76 2.70 -21.83
C GLY A 130 -8.23 1.45 -21.08
N SER A 131 -8.86 0.50 -21.79
CA SER A 131 -9.30 -0.75 -21.20
C SER A 131 -8.47 -1.94 -21.69
N LEU A 132 -8.05 -2.79 -20.73
CA LEU A 132 -7.43 -4.10 -21.04
C LEU A 132 -8.46 -5.20 -21.36
N SER A 133 -9.77 -4.91 -21.15
CA SER A 133 -10.82 -5.88 -21.47
C SER A 133 -10.96 -6.04 -22.99
N PRO A 134 -10.90 -7.25 -23.52
CA PRO A 134 -11.12 -7.51 -24.95
C PRO A 134 -12.56 -7.19 -25.40
N ASP A 135 -13.50 -7.08 -24.46
CA ASP A 135 -14.90 -6.77 -24.75
C ASP A 135 -15.10 -5.28 -25.08
N VAL A 136 -14.13 -4.41 -24.77
CA VAL A 136 -14.17 -2.99 -25.10
C VAL A 136 -13.58 -2.78 -26.49
N THR A 137 -14.42 -2.86 -27.51
CA THR A 137 -14.06 -2.67 -28.92
C THR A 137 -14.41 -1.28 -29.46
N GLU A 138 -15.21 -0.51 -28.72
CA GLU A 138 -15.59 0.88 -28.97
C GLU A 138 -15.68 1.64 -27.65
N PRO A 139 -15.69 2.99 -27.65
CA PRO A 139 -15.79 3.76 -26.42
C PRO A 139 -17.06 3.44 -25.62
N VAL A 140 -16.89 3.05 -24.36
CA VAL A 140 -17.96 2.68 -23.42
C VAL A 140 -18.12 3.78 -22.37
N PRO A 141 -19.19 4.58 -22.38
CA PRO A 141 -19.47 5.55 -21.33
C PRO A 141 -20.00 4.84 -20.07
N ILE A 142 -19.57 5.33 -18.91
CA ILE A 142 -20.00 4.84 -17.60
C ILE A 142 -20.38 6.07 -16.77
N ASP A 143 -21.64 6.16 -16.39
CA ASP A 143 -22.14 7.24 -15.55
C ASP A 143 -21.95 6.90 -14.06
N LEU A 144 -21.39 7.83 -13.29
CA LEU A 144 -21.21 7.71 -11.86
C LEU A 144 -22.37 8.39 -11.10
N PRO A 145 -22.63 7.99 -9.84
CA PRO A 145 -23.73 8.53 -9.03
C PRO A 145 -23.67 10.05 -8.80
N ASP A 146 -22.48 10.66 -8.90
CA ASP A 146 -22.27 12.10 -8.74
C ASP A 146 -22.46 12.90 -10.05
N GLY A 147 -22.87 12.24 -11.12
CA GLY A 147 -23.04 12.83 -12.46
C GLY A 147 -21.77 12.89 -13.29
N THR A 148 -20.63 12.41 -12.77
CA THR A 148 -19.40 12.27 -13.54
C THR A 148 -19.56 11.15 -14.56
N GLN A 149 -19.11 11.37 -15.80
CA GLN A 149 -19.03 10.31 -16.81
C GLN A 149 -17.57 9.93 -17.06
N LEU A 150 -17.28 8.64 -16.99
CA LEU A 150 -16.04 8.03 -17.47
C LEU A 150 -16.28 7.42 -18.85
N VAL A 151 -15.24 7.41 -19.70
CA VAL A 151 -15.29 6.73 -21.00
C VAL A 151 -14.10 5.79 -21.06
N LEU A 152 -14.37 4.47 -21.09
CA LEU A 152 -13.36 3.47 -21.36
C LEU A 152 -13.21 3.27 -22.87
N GLU A 153 -11.97 3.27 -23.34
CA GLU A 153 -11.66 3.21 -24.76
C GLU A 153 -10.78 2.00 -25.09
N PRO A 154 -10.91 1.41 -26.29
CA PRO A 154 -10.04 0.33 -26.70
C PRO A 154 -8.60 0.81 -26.87
N LEU A 155 -7.66 -0.01 -26.41
CA LEU A 155 -6.23 0.24 -26.57
C LEU A 155 -5.79 -0.08 -28.00
N GLU A 156 -4.93 0.76 -28.55
CA GLU A 156 -4.37 0.60 -29.90
C GLU A 156 -2.83 0.63 -29.84
N ARG A 157 -2.18 -0.35 -30.50
CA ARG A 157 -0.72 -0.31 -30.71
C ARG A 157 -0.37 0.54 -31.93
N SER A 158 0.74 1.26 -31.84
CA SER A 158 1.31 1.93 -33.02
C SER A 158 1.68 0.92 -34.14
N ALA A 159 1.81 1.38 -35.36
CA ALA A 159 2.15 0.53 -36.50
C ALA A 159 3.47 -0.24 -36.33
N ASN A 160 4.46 0.32 -35.64
CA ASN A 160 5.72 -0.35 -35.32
C ASN A 160 5.66 -1.25 -34.04
N GLY A 161 4.50 -1.28 -33.37
CA GLY A 161 4.27 -2.08 -32.17
C GLY A 161 4.98 -1.59 -30.90
N ARG A 162 5.69 -0.44 -30.92
CA ARG A 162 6.51 0.03 -29.78
C ARG A 162 5.82 1.03 -28.85
N ARG A 163 4.65 1.52 -29.25
CA ARG A 163 3.85 2.47 -28.48
C ARG A 163 2.44 1.96 -28.30
N LEU A 164 1.81 2.41 -27.23
CA LEU A 164 0.42 2.13 -26.89
C LEU A 164 -0.34 3.45 -26.71
N GLY A 165 -1.56 3.51 -27.23
CA GLY A 165 -2.42 4.68 -27.13
C GLY A 165 -3.88 4.32 -27.32
N LEU A 166 -4.66 5.32 -27.73
CA LEU A 166 -6.07 5.18 -28.12
C LEU A 166 -6.23 5.83 -29.49
N LYS A 167 -7.35 5.65 -30.12
CA LYS A 167 -7.64 6.31 -31.40
C LYS A 167 -7.42 7.83 -31.30
N ASN A 168 -6.50 8.34 -32.13
CA ASN A 168 -6.10 9.75 -32.14
C ASN A 168 -5.57 10.26 -30.77
N PHE A 169 -4.93 9.40 -30.00
CA PHE A 169 -4.37 9.77 -28.71
C PHE A 169 -3.08 9.00 -28.46
N ASP A 170 -1.97 9.73 -28.50
CA ASP A 170 -0.62 9.21 -28.27
C ASP A 170 -0.05 9.82 -26.98
N PRO A 171 0.01 9.06 -25.86
CA PRO A 171 0.57 9.53 -24.61
C PRO A 171 2.08 9.33 -24.58
N CYS A 172 2.83 10.15 -23.84
CA CYS A 172 4.21 9.84 -23.48
C CYS A 172 4.31 8.98 -22.23
N THR A 173 3.29 9.03 -21.37
CA THR A 173 3.23 8.29 -20.12
C THR A 173 1.95 7.47 -20.04
N ILE A 174 2.09 6.22 -19.65
CA ILE A 174 1.00 5.28 -19.39
C ILE A 174 1.01 4.96 -17.90
N LEU A 175 -0.09 5.28 -17.22
CA LEU A 175 -0.26 4.98 -15.81
C LEU A 175 -1.20 3.78 -15.63
N LEU A 176 -0.68 2.72 -15.06
CA LEU A 176 -1.47 1.55 -14.70
C LEU A 176 -2.08 1.74 -13.31
N ASN A 177 -3.40 1.58 -13.23
CA ASN A 177 -4.11 1.33 -11.96
C ASN A 177 -4.76 -0.06 -12.01
N ASN A 178 -4.11 -0.98 -12.70
CA ASN A 178 -4.39 -2.40 -12.79
C ASN A 178 -3.21 -3.15 -12.16
N ASP A 179 -3.47 -3.97 -11.17
CA ASP A 179 -2.44 -4.63 -10.37
C ASP A 179 -1.81 -5.86 -11.05
N LEU A 180 -2.20 -6.16 -12.27
CA LEU A 180 -1.69 -7.26 -13.10
C LEU A 180 -1.70 -8.62 -12.38
N SER A 181 -2.65 -8.86 -11.48
CA SER A 181 -2.76 -10.12 -10.76
C SER A 181 -3.09 -11.31 -11.67
N ALA A 182 -3.83 -11.07 -12.75
CA ALA A 182 -4.12 -12.11 -13.77
C ALA A 182 -2.96 -12.40 -14.74
N GLY A 183 -1.82 -11.76 -14.59
CA GLY A 183 -0.68 -11.83 -15.50
C GLY A 183 -0.47 -10.53 -16.27
N ILE A 184 0.62 -10.47 -17.04
CA ILE A 184 0.92 -9.33 -17.89
C ILE A 184 0.23 -9.52 -19.24
N PRO A 185 -0.72 -8.65 -19.63
CA PRO A 185 -1.35 -8.74 -20.94
C PRO A 185 -0.34 -8.46 -22.07
N ALA A 186 -0.36 -9.24 -23.15
CA ALA A 186 0.55 -9.09 -24.29
C ALA A 186 0.53 -7.66 -24.91
N ILE A 187 -0.60 -6.97 -24.80
CA ILE A 187 -0.70 -5.59 -25.29
C ILE A 187 0.19 -4.59 -24.49
N LEU A 188 0.64 -4.94 -23.31
CA LEU A 188 1.53 -4.11 -22.47
C LEU A 188 3.02 -4.49 -22.62
N GLU A 189 3.33 -5.62 -23.27
CA GLU A 189 4.71 -6.05 -23.47
C GLU A 189 5.38 -5.25 -24.57
N ASP A 190 6.72 -5.15 -24.56
CA ASP A 190 7.54 -4.51 -25.59
C ASP A 190 7.19 -3.04 -25.90
N ILE A 191 6.76 -2.29 -24.90
CA ILE A 191 6.60 -0.83 -25.00
C ILE A 191 7.93 -0.19 -24.62
N HIS A 192 8.65 0.36 -25.63
CA HIS A 192 10.01 0.90 -25.44
C HIS A 192 10.12 2.42 -25.70
N GLU A 193 9.07 3.04 -26.23
CA GLU A 193 9.08 4.45 -26.61
C GLU A 193 8.17 5.32 -25.72
N GLN A 194 7.72 4.75 -24.59
CA GLN A 194 6.86 5.41 -23.63
C GLN A 194 7.21 4.94 -22.21
N THR A 195 6.99 5.81 -21.24
CA THR A 195 7.13 5.45 -19.83
C THR A 195 5.84 4.76 -19.33
N LEU A 196 5.97 3.53 -18.86
CA LEU A 196 4.89 2.76 -18.27
C LEU A 196 5.09 2.69 -16.76
N LEU A 197 4.12 3.16 -15.98
CA LEU A 197 4.19 3.36 -14.55
C LEU A 197 2.97 2.74 -13.84
N PRO A 198 3.15 2.04 -12.73
CA PRO A 198 4.39 1.41 -12.29
C PRO A 198 4.92 0.42 -13.33
N PRO A 199 6.19 0.02 -13.27
CA PRO A 199 6.74 -0.96 -14.22
C PRO A 199 6.01 -2.30 -14.11
N LEU A 200 5.98 -3.10 -15.17
CA LEU A 200 5.20 -4.35 -15.24
C LEU A 200 5.55 -5.35 -14.12
N HIS A 201 6.82 -5.41 -13.71
CA HIS A 201 7.27 -6.30 -12.63
C HIS A 201 6.79 -5.87 -11.24
N ALA A 202 6.24 -4.65 -11.10
CA ALA A 202 5.55 -4.21 -9.88
C ALA A 202 4.19 -4.89 -9.70
N GLY A 203 3.62 -5.50 -10.75
CA GLY A 203 2.35 -6.20 -10.70
C GLY A 203 2.42 -7.51 -9.91
N TRP A 204 1.29 -7.93 -9.34
CA TRP A 204 1.22 -9.12 -8.46
C TRP A 204 1.49 -10.46 -9.14
N ALA A 205 1.50 -10.51 -10.47
CA ALA A 205 2.00 -11.69 -11.18
C ALA A 205 3.48 -11.96 -10.84
N MET A 206 4.29 -10.91 -10.65
CA MET A 206 5.72 -11.00 -10.38
C MET A 206 6.11 -10.58 -8.96
N ARG A 207 5.49 -9.55 -8.41
CA ARG A 207 5.79 -8.99 -7.10
C ARG A 207 5.50 -9.97 -5.95
N ARG A 208 6.33 -9.93 -4.89
CA ARG A 208 6.17 -10.77 -3.69
C ARG A 208 6.27 -9.92 -2.43
N LYS A 209 5.34 -10.13 -1.48
CA LYS A 209 5.34 -9.45 -0.18
C LYS A 209 6.61 -9.73 0.62
N SER A 210 7.15 -10.95 0.51
CA SER A 210 8.41 -11.34 1.16
C SER A 210 9.60 -10.50 0.68
N ASN A 211 9.67 -10.15 -0.61
CA ASN A 211 10.71 -9.27 -1.13
C ASN A 211 10.57 -7.85 -0.57
N HIS A 212 9.33 -7.34 -0.53
CA HIS A 212 9.04 -6.03 0.05
C HIS A 212 9.46 -5.93 1.52
N PHE A 213 9.04 -6.91 2.35
CA PHE A 213 9.37 -6.88 3.77
C PHE A 213 10.85 -7.15 4.06
N ALA A 214 11.57 -7.86 3.18
CA ALA A 214 13.02 -7.97 3.26
C ALA A 214 13.70 -6.61 3.01
N ALA A 215 13.29 -5.88 1.97
CA ALA A 215 13.78 -4.53 1.72
C ALA A 215 13.40 -3.56 2.86
N TYR A 216 12.18 -3.68 3.38
CA TYR A 216 11.72 -2.86 4.50
C TYR A 216 12.54 -3.10 5.78
N ASP A 217 12.90 -4.34 6.10
CA ASP A 217 13.78 -4.68 7.23
C ASP A 217 15.15 -4.00 7.11
N GLU A 218 15.74 -3.99 5.91
CA GLU A 218 17.01 -3.30 5.65
C GLU A 218 16.89 -1.79 5.85
N VAL A 219 15.86 -1.16 5.29
CA VAL A 219 15.60 0.28 5.38
C VAL A 219 15.37 0.70 6.82
N VAL A 220 14.48 0.00 7.54
CA VAL A 220 14.14 0.37 8.92
C VAL A 220 15.30 0.20 9.86
N LYS A 221 16.16 -0.81 9.70
CA LYS A 221 17.37 -0.97 10.52
C LYS A 221 18.33 0.19 10.35
N LYS A 222 18.53 0.70 9.12
CA LYS A 222 19.35 1.89 8.87
C LYS A 222 18.73 3.13 9.53
N PHE A 223 17.44 3.32 9.33
CA PHE A 223 16.69 4.44 9.90
C PHE A 223 16.71 4.42 11.45
N ALA A 224 16.39 3.28 12.05
CA ALA A 224 16.34 3.10 13.50
C ALA A 224 17.69 3.41 14.18
N LYS A 225 18.79 3.01 13.53
CA LYS A 225 20.14 3.35 14.00
C LYS A 225 20.39 4.87 13.96
N MET A 226 19.90 5.56 12.94
CA MET A 226 20.08 7.01 12.79
C MET A 226 19.33 7.80 13.88
N VAL A 227 18.10 7.37 14.21
CA VAL A 227 17.26 8.06 15.20
C VAL A 227 17.34 7.47 16.61
N ASP A 228 18.23 6.50 16.83
CA ASP A 228 18.46 5.82 18.11
C ASP A 228 17.17 5.23 18.72
N ILE A 229 16.49 4.38 17.92
CA ILE A 229 15.30 3.63 18.36
C ILE A 229 15.49 2.13 18.12
N ASP A 230 14.70 1.30 18.80
CA ASP A 230 14.59 -0.11 18.44
C ASP A 230 13.84 -0.28 17.13
N ALA A 231 14.49 -0.87 16.13
CA ALA A 231 13.88 -1.11 14.82
C ALA A 231 12.56 -1.89 14.92
N TRP A 232 12.41 -2.75 15.91
CA TRP A 232 11.18 -3.53 16.13
C TRP A 232 9.95 -2.64 16.31
N MET A 233 10.08 -1.43 16.86
CA MET A 233 8.96 -0.50 17.05
C MET A 233 8.29 -0.09 15.73
N LEU A 234 9.02 -0.20 14.61
CA LEU A 234 8.53 0.15 13.26
C LEU A 234 8.47 -1.07 12.30
N ASN A 235 9.08 -2.19 12.66
CA ASN A 235 9.35 -3.31 11.77
C ASN A 235 8.63 -4.59 12.24
N PRO A 236 7.62 -5.09 11.49
CA PRO A 236 7.00 -6.36 11.83
C PRO A 236 7.94 -7.52 11.45
N TYR A 237 8.15 -8.47 12.35
CA TYR A 237 8.85 -9.70 12.01
C TYR A 237 8.09 -10.47 10.93
N PHE A 238 8.80 -11.14 10.06
CA PHE A 238 8.20 -12.01 9.06
C PHE A 238 9.13 -13.17 8.69
N THR A 239 8.56 -14.17 8.06
CA THR A 239 9.29 -15.24 7.37
C THR A 239 8.46 -15.78 6.21
N LYS A 240 9.13 -16.20 5.14
CA LYS A 240 8.49 -16.85 3.98
C LYS A 240 8.44 -18.36 4.21
N VAL A 241 7.33 -18.97 3.80
CA VAL A 241 7.18 -20.43 3.72
C VAL A 241 6.72 -20.76 2.30
N SER A 242 7.52 -21.58 1.61
CA SER A 242 7.26 -22.01 0.22
C SER A 242 6.71 -23.43 0.17
N ASN A 243 6.13 -23.77 -0.97
CA ASN A 243 5.55 -25.09 -1.23
C ASN A 243 4.42 -25.45 -0.24
N VAL A 244 3.51 -24.48 -0.01
CA VAL A 244 2.32 -24.68 0.82
C VAL A 244 1.14 -24.99 -0.10
N ASP A 245 0.42 -26.06 0.20
CA ASP A 245 -0.90 -26.34 -0.39
C ASP A 245 -1.91 -26.61 0.73
N PHE A 246 -2.84 -25.68 0.89
CA PHE A 246 -3.86 -25.78 1.94
C PHE A 246 -4.90 -26.88 1.68
N ASN A 247 -5.06 -27.34 0.43
CA ASN A 247 -6.05 -28.37 0.11
C ASN A 247 -5.56 -29.77 0.47
N ASP A 248 -4.34 -30.10 0.10
CA ASP A 248 -3.71 -31.41 0.39
C ASP A 248 -2.84 -31.40 1.65
N ARG A 249 -2.72 -30.23 2.34
CA ARG A 249 -1.93 -30.01 3.57
C ARG A 249 -0.42 -30.11 3.38
N THR A 250 0.08 -30.01 2.17
CA THR A 250 1.52 -29.92 1.91
C THR A 250 2.11 -28.68 2.57
N GLY A 251 3.26 -28.81 3.20
CA GLY A 251 3.97 -27.71 3.86
C GLY A 251 3.38 -27.25 5.20
N GLU A 252 2.34 -27.91 5.73
CA GLU A 252 1.67 -27.53 7.00
C GLU A 252 2.64 -27.53 8.18
N ASP A 253 3.51 -28.53 8.33
CA ASP A 253 4.49 -28.58 9.41
C ASP A 253 5.52 -27.46 9.32
N ALA A 254 5.97 -27.12 8.12
CA ALA A 254 6.87 -25.99 7.91
C ALA A 254 6.20 -24.67 8.26
N LEU A 255 4.92 -24.52 7.89
CA LEU A 255 4.13 -23.35 8.23
C LEU A 255 3.91 -23.23 9.75
N ALA A 256 3.56 -24.31 10.42
CA ALA A 256 3.38 -24.35 11.87
C ALA A 256 4.69 -24.00 12.61
N ALA A 257 5.84 -24.53 12.18
CA ALA A 257 7.15 -24.20 12.72
C ALA A 257 7.52 -22.71 12.51
N ALA A 258 7.17 -22.15 11.38
CA ALA A 258 7.37 -20.72 11.11
C ALA A 258 6.50 -19.84 12.04
N VAL A 259 5.25 -20.21 12.27
CA VAL A 259 4.36 -19.56 13.25
C VAL A 259 4.98 -19.55 14.64
N ASP A 260 5.43 -20.71 15.14
CA ASP A 260 6.07 -20.82 16.46
C ASP A 260 7.34 -19.96 16.56
N THR A 261 8.13 -19.91 15.49
CA THR A 261 9.36 -19.11 15.43
C THR A 261 9.06 -17.62 15.57
N ILE A 262 8.09 -17.11 14.81
CA ILE A 262 7.71 -15.70 14.86
C ILE A 262 7.06 -15.36 16.19
N LEU A 263 6.14 -16.20 16.70
CA LEU A 263 5.51 -15.99 18.01
C LEU A 263 6.55 -15.95 19.14
N ALA A 264 7.59 -16.79 19.09
CA ALA A 264 8.67 -16.79 20.09
C ALA A 264 9.46 -15.46 20.08
N LYS A 265 9.75 -14.92 18.87
CA LYS A 265 10.40 -13.60 18.73
C LYS A 265 9.53 -12.48 19.28
N ILE A 266 8.22 -12.49 18.99
CA ILE A 266 7.28 -11.48 19.50
C ILE A 266 7.18 -11.57 21.03
N ARG A 267 7.02 -12.77 21.61
CA ARG A 267 6.98 -12.97 23.08
C ARG A 267 8.21 -12.40 23.77
N LYS A 268 9.40 -12.55 23.17
CA LYS A 268 10.63 -11.97 23.71
C LYS A 268 10.55 -10.44 23.76
N LYS A 269 10.07 -9.80 22.68
CA LYS A 269 9.89 -8.35 22.62
C LYS A 269 8.79 -7.87 23.57
N TYR A 270 7.67 -8.56 23.64
CA TYR A 270 6.61 -8.23 24.58
C TYR A 270 7.09 -8.27 26.04
N LYS A 271 7.90 -9.27 26.38
CA LYS A 271 8.54 -9.33 27.72
C LYS A 271 9.52 -8.16 27.95
N GLU A 272 10.33 -7.80 26.93
CA GLU A 272 11.28 -6.69 27.00
C GLU A 272 10.58 -5.34 27.25
N TYR A 273 9.43 -5.11 26.61
CA TYR A 273 8.65 -3.88 26.73
C TYR A 273 7.54 -3.93 27.78
N GLY A 274 7.40 -5.02 28.51
CA GLY A 274 6.36 -5.18 29.54
C GLY A 274 4.92 -5.24 28.99
N ILE A 275 4.76 -5.63 27.70
CA ILE A 275 3.50 -5.75 27.01
C ILE A 275 2.77 -7.01 27.50
N LYS A 276 1.50 -6.88 27.85
CA LYS A 276 0.67 -7.96 28.41
C LYS A 276 -0.27 -8.60 27.40
N ASP A 277 -0.40 -8.02 26.24
CA ASP A 277 -1.25 -8.54 25.17
C ASP A 277 -0.73 -9.88 24.66
N LYS A 278 -1.62 -10.69 24.07
CA LYS A 278 -1.24 -11.99 23.52
C LYS A 278 -0.63 -11.80 22.12
N PRO A 279 0.57 -12.32 21.85
CA PRO A 279 1.13 -12.24 20.51
C PRO A 279 0.32 -13.07 19.53
N PHE A 280 0.24 -12.60 18.28
CA PHE A 280 -0.36 -13.32 17.18
C PHE A 280 0.44 -13.09 15.88
N VAL A 281 0.18 -13.86 14.88
CA VAL A 281 0.73 -13.71 13.53
C VAL A 281 -0.37 -13.66 12.49
N ILE A 282 -0.05 -13.07 11.36
CA ILE A 282 -0.88 -13.10 10.15
C ILE A 282 -0.19 -14.00 9.14
N VAL A 283 -0.89 -15.03 8.71
CA VAL A 283 -0.49 -15.83 7.55
C VAL A 283 -1.21 -15.29 6.34
N LYS A 284 -0.48 -14.91 5.31
CA LYS A 284 -1.03 -14.36 4.09
C LYS A 284 -0.28 -14.83 2.84
N ALA A 285 -0.98 -14.95 1.71
CA ALA A 285 -0.37 -15.26 0.43
C ALA A 285 0.77 -14.27 0.14
N ASP A 286 1.89 -14.77 -0.38
CA ASP A 286 3.07 -13.97 -0.72
C ASP A 286 2.80 -13.03 -1.93
N ALA A 287 1.77 -13.30 -2.72
CA ALA A 287 1.28 -12.46 -3.82
C ALA A 287 -0.21 -12.16 -3.65
N GLY A 288 -0.70 -11.10 -4.31
CA GLY A 288 -2.12 -10.74 -4.38
C GLY A 288 -2.57 -9.65 -3.42
N THR A 289 -3.80 -9.19 -3.63
CA THR A 289 -4.44 -8.03 -2.99
C THR A 289 -5.82 -8.38 -2.39
N TYR A 290 -6.57 -7.35 -2.00
CA TYR A 290 -7.97 -7.42 -1.51
C TYR A 290 -8.20 -8.25 -0.25
N GLY A 291 -7.16 -8.49 0.58
CA GLY A 291 -7.33 -9.25 1.82
C GLY A 291 -7.69 -10.73 1.63
N MET A 292 -7.51 -11.27 0.42
CA MET A 292 -7.70 -12.69 0.13
C MET A 292 -6.50 -13.51 0.57
N GLY A 293 -6.72 -14.78 0.94
CA GLY A 293 -5.65 -15.64 1.42
C GLY A 293 -4.98 -15.12 2.70
N ILE A 294 -5.77 -14.57 3.65
CA ILE A 294 -5.29 -14.02 4.93
C ILE A 294 -6.00 -14.71 6.09
N MET A 295 -5.24 -15.10 7.10
CA MET A 295 -5.76 -15.58 8.38
C MET A 295 -4.92 -15.07 9.55
N THR A 296 -5.59 -14.77 10.69
CA THR A 296 -4.95 -14.51 11.98
C THR A 296 -4.72 -15.83 12.69
N VAL A 297 -3.56 -15.99 13.32
CA VAL A 297 -3.15 -17.23 14.00
C VAL A 297 -2.48 -16.89 15.33
N HIS A 298 -2.94 -17.54 16.42
CA HIS A 298 -2.43 -17.34 17.79
C HIS A 298 -1.57 -18.49 18.27
N SER A 299 -1.65 -19.64 17.61
CA SER A 299 -0.83 -20.82 17.89
C SER A 299 -0.59 -21.64 16.61
N SER A 300 0.48 -22.43 16.59
CA SER A 300 0.75 -23.36 15.48
C SER A 300 -0.32 -24.45 15.34
N ASP A 301 -1.04 -24.80 16.41
CA ASP A 301 -2.12 -25.76 16.37
C ASP A 301 -3.29 -25.28 15.49
N GLU A 302 -3.59 -23.98 15.48
CA GLU A 302 -4.63 -23.42 14.64
C GLU A 302 -4.37 -23.63 13.14
N VAL A 303 -3.09 -23.73 12.73
CA VAL A 303 -2.72 -24.06 11.35
C VAL A 303 -3.03 -25.51 11.02
N ARG A 304 -2.79 -26.43 11.98
CA ARG A 304 -3.08 -27.86 11.83
C ARG A 304 -4.54 -28.20 11.89
N ASP A 305 -5.32 -27.38 12.60
CA ASP A 305 -6.76 -27.60 12.84
C ASP A 305 -7.68 -26.90 11.82
N LEU A 306 -7.11 -26.34 10.72
CA LEU A 306 -7.89 -25.67 9.70
C LEU A 306 -8.97 -26.59 9.11
N ASN A 307 -10.23 -26.17 9.18
CA ASN A 307 -11.33 -26.87 8.53
C ASN A 307 -11.31 -26.66 7.00
N ARG A 308 -12.10 -27.43 6.26
CA ARG A 308 -12.12 -27.36 4.79
C ARG A 308 -12.47 -25.97 4.25
N LYS A 309 -13.40 -25.25 4.90
CA LYS A 309 -13.79 -23.88 4.48
C LYS A 309 -12.63 -22.90 4.62
N GLN A 310 -11.90 -22.98 5.74
CA GLN A 310 -10.73 -22.15 5.99
C GLN A 310 -9.60 -22.46 4.99
N ARG A 311 -9.32 -23.74 4.74
CA ARG A 311 -8.31 -24.15 3.74
C ARG A 311 -8.67 -23.63 2.34
N ASN A 312 -9.92 -23.80 1.88
CA ASN A 312 -10.38 -23.27 0.61
C ASN A 312 -10.23 -21.73 0.52
N LYS A 313 -10.48 -21.01 1.63
CA LYS A 313 -10.28 -19.55 1.67
C LYS A 313 -8.81 -19.17 1.50
N MET A 314 -7.89 -19.99 2.02
CA MET A 314 -6.44 -19.75 1.96
C MET A 314 -5.78 -20.23 0.67
N SER A 315 -6.42 -21.14 -0.09
CA SER A 315 -5.83 -21.79 -1.26
C SER A 315 -5.84 -20.94 -2.53
N VAL A 316 -6.65 -19.88 -2.59
CA VAL A 316 -6.86 -19.07 -3.79
C VAL A 316 -6.91 -17.58 -3.44
N VAL A 317 -6.29 -16.74 -4.28
CA VAL A 317 -6.37 -15.28 -4.24
C VAL A 317 -7.13 -14.73 -5.45
N LYS A 318 -7.10 -13.41 -5.66
CA LYS A 318 -7.73 -12.71 -6.79
C LYS A 318 -7.39 -13.42 -8.12
N ASP A 319 -8.36 -13.46 -9.02
CA ASP A 319 -8.25 -14.07 -10.37
C ASP A 319 -7.97 -15.58 -10.37
N GLY A 320 -8.25 -16.27 -9.25
CA GLY A 320 -8.15 -17.72 -9.16
C GLY A 320 -6.72 -18.27 -9.07
N MET A 321 -5.72 -17.41 -8.79
CA MET A 321 -4.35 -17.86 -8.59
C MET A 321 -4.23 -18.74 -7.36
N GLU A 322 -3.59 -19.90 -7.50
CA GLU A 322 -3.27 -20.79 -6.40
C GLU A 322 -2.19 -20.19 -5.47
N VAL A 323 -2.42 -20.33 -4.18
CA VAL A 323 -1.43 -19.95 -3.15
C VAL A 323 -0.45 -21.11 -2.97
N ARG A 324 0.81 -20.88 -3.35
CA ARG A 324 1.94 -21.83 -3.18
C ARG A 324 2.98 -21.33 -2.19
N ASP A 325 3.06 -20.03 -2.02
CA ASP A 325 3.97 -19.35 -1.10
C ASP A 325 3.17 -18.44 -0.17
N VAL A 326 3.53 -18.43 1.10
CA VAL A 326 2.95 -17.56 2.11
C VAL A 326 4.01 -16.84 2.89
N ILE A 327 3.66 -15.71 3.48
CA ILE A 327 4.44 -15.11 4.56
C ILE A 327 3.71 -15.28 5.90
N VAL A 328 4.47 -15.59 6.94
CA VAL A 328 4.05 -15.51 8.33
C VAL A 328 4.61 -14.21 8.87
N GLN A 329 3.74 -13.26 9.15
CA GLN A 329 4.11 -11.92 9.61
C GLN A 329 3.63 -11.69 11.03
N GLU A 330 4.42 -10.99 11.83
CA GLU A 330 4.00 -10.49 13.15
C GLU A 330 2.68 -9.75 13.04
N GLY A 331 1.70 -10.17 13.83
CA GLY A 331 0.46 -9.46 13.99
C GLY A 331 0.67 -8.18 14.79
N VAL A 332 0.25 -7.06 14.22
CA VAL A 332 0.26 -5.76 14.89
C VAL A 332 -1.16 -5.40 15.25
N TYR A 333 -1.42 -5.18 16.52
CA TYR A 333 -2.71 -4.69 16.98
C TYR A 333 -3.01 -3.30 16.39
N THR A 334 -4.29 -2.98 16.21
CA THR A 334 -4.71 -1.61 15.99
C THR A 334 -5.63 -1.18 17.12
N PHE A 335 -5.16 -0.27 17.96
CA PHE A 335 -5.91 0.26 19.10
C PHE A 335 -6.54 1.62 18.80
N GLU A 336 -6.51 2.03 17.55
CA GLU A 336 -7.23 3.24 17.11
C GLU A 336 -8.70 2.92 16.88
N GLN A 337 -9.57 3.89 17.19
CA GLN A 337 -11.01 3.74 17.07
C GLN A 337 -11.65 4.99 16.50
N ILE A 338 -12.65 4.82 15.67
CA ILE A 338 -13.53 5.87 15.18
C ILE A 338 -14.95 5.52 15.58
N ASN A 339 -15.60 6.36 16.40
CA ASN A 339 -16.94 6.10 16.94
C ASN A 339 -17.05 4.69 17.55
N GLU A 340 -16.05 4.28 18.35
CA GLU A 340 -15.96 2.96 19.01
C GLU A 340 -15.65 1.79 18.06
N ALA A 341 -15.66 1.98 16.75
CA ALA A 341 -15.24 0.97 15.77
C ALA A 341 -13.72 0.94 15.62
N VAL A 342 -13.17 -0.25 15.49
CA VAL A 342 -11.72 -0.47 15.28
C VAL A 342 -11.27 0.13 13.96
N ALA A 343 -10.18 0.89 13.98
CA ALA A 343 -9.69 1.64 12.82
C ALA A 343 -8.18 1.43 12.57
N GLU A 344 -7.77 1.59 11.32
CA GLU A 344 -6.36 1.59 10.92
C GLU A 344 -6.10 2.70 9.90
N PRO A 345 -4.98 3.45 10.00
CA PRO A 345 -4.66 4.50 9.06
C PRO A 345 -4.06 3.94 7.76
N VAL A 346 -4.48 4.50 6.63
CA VAL A 346 -3.91 4.24 5.31
C VAL A 346 -3.35 5.54 4.76
N VAL A 347 -2.06 5.55 4.43
CA VAL A 347 -1.33 6.74 3.95
C VAL A 347 -1.09 6.62 2.45
N TYR A 348 -1.34 7.71 1.72
CA TYR A 348 -1.18 7.81 0.27
C TYR A 348 -0.01 8.69 -0.11
N MET A 349 0.75 8.23 -1.11
CA MET A 349 1.88 8.95 -1.66
C MET A 349 1.81 8.99 -3.19
N ILE A 350 2.27 10.11 -3.75
CA ILE A 350 2.59 10.27 -5.17
C ILE A 350 4.05 10.72 -5.23
N ASP A 351 4.87 10.02 -6.00
CA ASP A 351 6.32 10.14 -5.92
C ASP A 351 6.76 10.00 -4.46
N ARG A 352 7.70 10.77 -3.98
CA ARG A 352 8.19 10.80 -2.59
C ARG A 352 7.30 11.58 -1.61
N TYR A 353 6.17 12.13 -2.06
CA TYR A 353 5.34 13.06 -1.28
C TYR A 353 4.13 12.34 -0.68
N VAL A 354 3.93 12.53 0.61
CA VAL A 354 2.70 12.13 1.27
C VAL A 354 1.59 13.11 0.86
N VAL A 355 0.55 12.60 0.21
CA VAL A 355 -0.54 13.41 -0.35
C VAL A 355 -1.84 13.31 0.43
N GLY A 356 -1.85 12.55 1.50
CA GLY A 356 -3.01 12.39 2.36
C GLY A 356 -3.18 10.98 2.90
N GLY A 357 -4.35 10.70 3.39
CA GLY A 357 -4.72 9.39 3.91
C GLY A 357 -6.15 9.37 4.42
N PHE A 358 -6.55 8.20 4.88
CA PHE A 358 -7.83 7.99 5.53
C PHE A 358 -7.71 6.93 6.62
N TYR A 359 -8.72 6.84 7.49
CA TYR A 359 -8.93 5.69 8.35
C TYR A 359 -9.86 4.69 7.68
N ARG A 360 -9.43 3.44 7.61
CA ARG A 360 -10.31 2.30 7.38
C ARG A 360 -10.81 1.82 8.72
N PHE A 361 -12.11 1.68 8.90
CA PHE A 361 -12.69 1.17 10.15
C PHE A 361 -13.76 0.11 9.88
N HIS A 362 -14.00 -0.72 10.88
CA HIS A 362 -14.96 -1.83 10.77
C HIS A 362 -15.66 -2.04 12.11
N GLU A 363 -16.99 -2.03 12.09
CA GLU A 363 -17.80 -2.12 13.32
C GLU A 363 -17.84 -3.53 13.92
N GLU A 364 -17.64 -4.58 13.09
CA GLU A 364 -17.76 -5.98 13.47
C GLU A 364 -16.41 -6.70 13.62
N ARG A 365 -15.27 -5.99 13.48
CA ARG A 365 -13.94 -6.60 13.55
C ARG A 365 -13.21 -6.21 14.82
N GLY A 366 -12.40 -7.17 15.31
CA GLY A 366 -11.52 -6.98 16.45
C GLY A 366 -10.21 -6.27 16.11
N VAL A 367 -9.46 -5.92 17.15
CA VAL A 367 -8.18 -5.19 17.07
C VAL A 367 -7.03 -5.98 16.42
N ASP A 368 -7.17 -7.29 16.29
CA ASP A 368 -6.21 -8.25 15.72
C ASP A 368 -6.70 -8.83 14.37
N GLU A 369 -7.88 -8.42 13.92
CA GLU A 369 -8.48 -8.91 12.67
C GLU A 369 -8.14 -8.02 11.46
N ASN A 370 -8.28 -8.57 10.26
CA ASN A 370 -8.15 -7.84 9.01
C ASN A 370 -9.35 -6.92 8.79
N LEU A 371 -9.13 -5.60 8.78
CA LEU A 371 -10.17 -4.60 8.53
C LEU A 371 -10.48 -4.40 7.03
N ASN A 372 -9.62 -4.86 6.14
CA ASN A 372 -9.89 -4.85 4.70
C ASN A 372 -10.80 -6.04 4.33
N ALA A 373 -12.06 -5.90 4.66
CA ALA A 373 -13.09 -6.93 4.51
C ALA A 373 -14.46 -6.29 4.17
N PRO A 374 -15.41 -7.05 3.62
CA PRO A 374 -16.77 -6.54 3.39
C PRO A 374 -17.37 -5.94 4.67
N GLY A 375 -17.96 -4.75 4.56
CA GLY A 375 -18.47 -3.99 5.71
C GLY A 375 -17.49 -2.92 6.24
N MET A 376 -16.32 -2.77 5.64
CA MET A 376 -15.41 -1.69 5.97
C MET A 376 -15.96 -0.33 5.53
N HIS A 377 -15.61 0.69 6.30
CA HIS A 377 -15.91 2.09 6.03
C HIS A 377 -14.64 2.93 6.01
N PHE A 378 -14.74 4.14 5.44
CA PHE A 378 -13.62 5.05 5.30
C PHE A 378 -13.99 6.43 5.82
N VAL A 379 -13.05 7.07 6.51
CA VAL A 379 -13.15 8.45 6.96
C VAL A 379 -11.83 9.14 6.64
N PRO A 380 -11.84 10.30 5.97
CA PRO A 380 -10.62 11.05 5.75
C PRO A 380 -9.86 11.25 7.05
N LEU A 381 -8.53 11.10 7.01
CA LEU A 381 -7.70 11.47 8.14
C LEU A 381 -8.00 12.93 8.48
N ALA A 382 -8.45 13.17 9.71
CA ALA A 382 -8.79 14.49 10.18
C ALA A 382 -7.50 15.28 10.44
N PHE A 383 -6.98 15.94 9.40
CA PHE A 383 -5.91 16.90 9.55
C PHE A 383 -6.52 18.24 9.98
N ALA A 384 -6.32 18.59 11.23
CA ALA A 384 -6.68 19.93 11.72
C ALA A 384 -5.83 21.03 11.06
N GLN A 385 -4.68 20.68 10.46
CA GLN A 385 -3.76 21.59 9.78
C GLN A 385 -2.93 20.83 8.74
N GLN A 386 -2.49 21.50 7.66
CA GLN A 386 -1.58 20.94 6.66
C GLN A 386 -0.21 20.67 7.31
N HIS A 387 0.19 19.40 7.46
CA HIS A 387 1.47 19.09 8.07
C HIS A 387 2.25 18.06 7.26
N ALA A 388 2.94 18.55 6.27
CA ALA A 388 4.11 17.84 5.74
C ALA A 388 5.30 17.92 6.73
N VAL A 389 5.29 18.92 7.64
CA VAL A 389 6.33 19.16 8.64
C VAL A 389 5.63 19.36 9.99
N PRO A 390 6.05 18.67 11.08
CA PRO A 390 5.45 18.83 12.40
C PRO A 390 5.70 20.24 12.95
N ASP A 391 4.79 20.74 13.77
CA ASP A 391 5.06 21.91 14.57
C ASP A 391 6.11 21.57 15.65
N MET A 392 7.33 22.02 15.42
CA MET A 392 8.46 21.80 16.35
C MET A 392 8.27 22.48 17.72
N ARG A 393 7.24 23.31 17.88
CA ARG A 393 6.90 23.96 19.17
C ARG A 393 5.88 23.13 19.96
N ALA A 394 5.15 22.23 19.29
CA ALA A 394 4.19 21.36 19.96
C ALA A 394 4.91 20.30 20.79
N LYS A 395 4.48 20.10 22.03
CA LYS A 395 4.96 18.97 22.82
C LYS A 395 4.36 17.67 22.27
N PRO A 396 5.16 16.60 22.10
CA PRO A 396 4.64 15.29 21.70
C PRO A 396 3.45 14.86 22.57
N GLY A 397 2.39 14.38 21.97
CA GLY A 397 1.18 13.91 22.66
C GLY A 397 0.25 14.99 23.22
N THR A 398 0.54 16.28 23.05
CA THR A 398 -0.33 17.38 23.52
C THR A 398 -1.21 17.97 22.44
N ALA A 399 -0.89 17.79 21.16
CA ALA A 399 -1.73 18.19 20.05
C ALA A 399 -2.93 17.24 19.91
N ALA A 400 -4.02 17.71 19.31
CA ALA A 400 -5.09 16.85 18.84
C ALA A 400 -4.46 15.65 18.07
N PRO A 401 -5.11 14.47 18.04
CA PRO A 401 -4.50 13.21 17.60
C PRO A 401 -4.15 13.21 16.11
N ASN A 402 -3.28 14.10 15.71
CA ASN A 402 -2.72 14.20 14.37
C ASN A 402 -1.27 13.70 14.39
N ARG A 403 -1.11 12.39 14.23
CA ARG A 403 0.20 11.73 14.12
C ARG A 403 0.70 11.63 12.69
N PHE A 404 0.19 12.49 11.83
CA PHE A 404 0.43 12.37 10.40
C PHE A 404 1.91 12.39 10.04
N TYR A 405 2.73 13.21 10.72
CA TYR A 405 4.16 13.18 10.44
C TYR A 405 4.78 11.82 10.75
N MET A 406 4.47 11.23 11.89
CA MET A 406 4.98 9.90 12.26
C MET A 406 4.45 8.81 11.30
N TYR A 407 3.16 8.84 10.95
CA TYR A 407 2.60 7.94 9.94
C TYR A 407 3.23 8.17 8.57
N GLY A 408 3.44 9.43 8.18
CA GLY A 408 4.14 9.80 6.95
C GLY A 408 5.59 9.33 6.92
N VAL A 409 6.31 9.35 8.04
CA VAL A 409 7.67 8.79 8.15
C VAL A 409 7.64 7.28 7.88
N VAL A 410 6.77 6.53 8.56
CA VAL A 410 6.68 5.06 8.38
C VAL A 410 6.24 4.70 6.96
N ALA A 411 5.29 5.44 6.39
CA ALA A 411 4.87 5.25 5.02
C ALA A 411 6.00 5.52 4.02
N ARG A 412 6.80 6.57 4.23
CA ARG A 412 7.98 6.86 3.39
C ARG A 412 9.09 5.80 3.51
N LEU A 413 9.25 5.17 4.69
CA LEU A 413 10.15 4.02 4.84
C LEU A 413 9.65 2.83 4.00
N ALA A 414 8.34 2.58 3.98
CA ALA A 414 7.75 1.53 3.14
C ALA A 414 7.85 1.88 1.64
N LEU A 415 7.71 3.14 1.27
CA LEU A 415 7.92 3.61 -0.11
C LEU A 415 9.38 3.40 -0.56
N LEU A 416 10.36 3.73 0.29
CA LEU A 416 11.78 3.50 0.01
C LEU A 416 12.09 2.00 -0.11
N ALA A 417 11.48 1.19 0.74
CA ALA A 417 11.58 -0.27 0.63
C ALA A 417 11.01 -0.80 -0.69
N ALA A 418 9.89 -0.22 -1.16
CA ALA A 418 9.31 -0.57 -2.46
C ALA A 418 10.21 -0.16 -3.63
N SER A 419 10.90 0.99 -3.53
CA SER A 419 11.93 1.42 -4.48
C SER A 419 13.04 0.37 -4.60
N LEU A 420 13.66 0.02 -3.47
CA LEU A 420 14.71 -1.01 -3.40
C LEU A 420 14.24 -2.40 -3.85
N GLU A 421 12.99 -2.77 -3.53
CA GLU A 421 12.36 -3.99 -4.00
C GLU A 421 12.31 -4.01 -5.53
N LEU A 422 11.80 -2.94 -6.15
CA LEU A 422 11.66 -2.84 -7.60
C LEU A 422 13.03 -2.85 -8.30
N GLU A 423 14.01 -2.12 -7.77
CA GLU A 423 15.39 -2.13 -8.29
C GLU A 423 16.03 -3.53 -8.25
N LYS A 424 15.84 -4.27 -7.15
CA LYS A 424 16.37 -5.64 -6.99
C LYS A 424 15.64 -6.68 -7.84
N THR A 425 14.39 -6.44 -8.21
CA THR A 425 13.55 -7.39 -8.95
C THR A 425 13.33 -7.01 -10.41
N ASP A 426 13.96 -5.94 -10.86
CA ASP A 426 13.91 -5.52 -12.25
C ASP A 426 14.50 -6.62 -13.16
N PRO A 427 13.75 -7.15 -14.11
CA PRO A 427 14.25 -8.14 -15.05
C PRO A 427 15.25 -7.58 -16.05
N ASN A 428 15.33 -6.23 -16.20
CA ASN A 428 16.18 -5.54 -17.17
C ASN A 428 16.95 -4.37 -16.51
N PRO A 429 17.85 -4.63 -15.54
CA PRO A 429 18.51 -3.59 -14.75
C PRO A 429 19.43 -2.64 -15.55
N GLU A 430 19.72 -2.94 -16.82
CA GLU A 430 20.62 -2.15 -17.67
C GLU A 430 19.89 -1.01 -18.43
N ILE A 431 18.57 -0.87 -18.27
CA ILE A 431 17.75 0.09 -19.04
C ILE A 431 17.48 1.41 -18.25
N TYR A 432 17.89 1.48 -16.97
CA TYR A 432 17.67 2.65 -16.12
C TYR A 432 18.96 3.39 -15.79
#